data_177fd638450b7e27a077281334e01052
#
_entry.id   177fd638450b7e27a077281334e01052
#
_cell.length_a   1.000
_cell.length_b   1.000
_cell.length_c   1.000
_cell.angle_alpha   90.00
_cell.angle_beta   90.00
_cell.angle_gamma   90.00
#
_symmetry.space_group_name_H-M   'P 1'
#
loop_
_entity.id
_entity.type
_entity.pdbx_description
1 polymer ?
#
loop_
_entity_poly.entity_id
_entity_poly.type
_entity_poly.pdbx_seq_one_letter_code
_entity_poly.pdbx_strand_id
1 'polypeptide(L)'
;MTDESKVPAFSLPDALTGVATAQQWHGKRRAEILELYRSHVFGHTPGIPPLKSEVVSCDQQALGGKATRKLYRLSTVNDSWGMDMLVYLPNNIAGPVPLFLSMNFDGNHTISTDPGIPIRDQWTWNNKTNKEELLRPAEDTRGKSADQWPIELILAGGYGVATVARADVEPDYEEGWKHGVRAVYPGDWGCIGAWAWSLSRALDCLEKDAAVDARHVALVGHSRLGKTALWAGAQDERFALVVSNNSGEGGAAITRRCFGETIALINKNFPHWFCANFKKYNDRENDLPVDAHMLVALSAPRPVYVASASEDWWADPKGEFLACVNADPVYRLLGTDGFGVDAMPPVNTGVGKTIGYHCREGKHDITGYDWKQYLAFADAHFKKVYAVYFGTYTKGRSKGIYRSLFDVVTGKLGEPELCAETSNPSF
;
A
#
# COMPACT_ATOMS: atom_id res chain seq x y z
N MET A 1 14.32 -8.58 -21.20
CA MET A 1 15.79 -8.43 -21.13
C MET A 1 16.18 -8.34 -19.66
N THR A 2 17.21 -9.07 -19.23
CA THR A 2 17.64 -9.12 -17.81
C THR A 2 19.16 -8.93 -17.67
N ASP A 3 19.75 -8.21 -18.63
CA ASP A 3 21.19 -7.92 -18.69
C ASP A 3 21.38 -6.40 -18.58
N GLU A 4 21.96 -5.95 -17.47
CA GLU A 4 22.19 -4.52 -17.18
C GLU A 4 23.03 -3.82 -18.26
N SER A 5 23.96 -4.54 -18.92
CA SER A 5 24.78 -3.96 -19.99
C SER A 5 24.00 -3.59 -21.25
N LYS A 6 22.79 -4.10 -21.38
CA LYS A 6 21.88 -3.87 -22.52
C LYS A 6 20.79 -2.85 -22.21
N VAL A 7 20.75 -2.31 -21.00
CA VAL A 7 19.81 -1.23 -20.67
C VAL A 7 20.11 -0.02 -21.55
N PRO A 8 19.13 0.47 -22.34
CA PRO A 8 19.36 1.60 -23.22
C PRO A 8 19.66 2.87 -22.43
N ALA A 9 20.35 3.81 -23.06
CA ALA A 9 20.44 5.15 -22.51
C ALA A 9 19.03 5.76 -22.51
N PHE A 10 18.59 6.31 -21.39
CA PHE A 10 17.27 6.92 -21.26
C PHE A 10 17.35 8.25 -20.51
N SER A 11 16.35 9.09 -20.70
CA SER A 11 16.11 10.30 -19.91
C SER A 11 14.71 10.23 -19.31
N LEU A 12 14.59 10.61 -18.05
CA LEU A 12 13.31 10.62 -17.36
C LEU A 12 12.58 11.95 -17.57
N PRO A 13 11.24 11.93 -17.69
CA PRO A 13 10.47 13.15 -17.64
C PRO A 13 10.64 13.81 -16.26
N ASP A 14 10.84 15.13 -16.23
CA ASP A 14 11.03 15.84 -14.97
C ASP A 14 9.69 16.02 -14.24
N ALA A 15 9.59 15.42 -13.04
CA ALA A 15 8.41 15.56 -12.19
C ALA A 15 8.16 17.00 -11.75
N LEU A 16 9.21 17.83 -11.68
CA LEU A 16 9.15 19.23 -11.23
C LEU A 16 9.10 20.23 -12.40
N THR A 17 8.81 19.81 -13.64
CA THR A 17 8.69 20.72 -14.76
C THR A 17 7.80 21.91 -14.45
N GLY A 18 8.38 23.13 -14.47
CA GLY A 18 7.65 24.37 -14.17
C GLY A 18 7.29 24.59 -12.70
N VAL A 19 7.92 23.85 -11.78
CA VAL A 19 7.64 23.91 -10.32
C VAL A 19 8.92 24.23 -9.54
N ALA A 20 8.84 25.27 -8.73
CA ALA A 20 9.92 25.68 -7.84
C ALA A 20 9.48 25.75 -6.35
N THR A 21 8.19 25.59 -6.07
CA THR A 21 7.62 25.71 -4.72
C THR A 21 6.60 24.62 -4.43
N ALA A 22 6.44 24.27 -3.15
CA ALA A 22 5.40 23.34 -2.69
C ALA A 22 3.99 23.79 -3.11
N GLN A 23 3.71 25.11 -3.11
CA GLN A 23 2.42 25.65 -3.55
C GLN A 23 2.15 25.34 -5.03
N GLN A 24 3.15 25.45 -5.90
CA GLN A 24 3.01 25.12 -7.33
C GLN A 24 2.81 23.62 -7.54
N TRP A 25 3.47 22.78 -6.73
CA TRP A 25 3.25 21.35 -6.74
C TRP A 25 1.80 21.01 -6.41
N HIS A 26 1.32 21.41 -5.23
CA HIS A 26 -0.04 21.09 -4.79
C HIS A 26 -1.12 21.77 -5.64
N GLY A 27 -0.89 23.02 -6.07
CA GLY A 27 -1.89 23.80 -6.80
C GLY A 27 -2.05 23.38 -8.27
N LYS A 28 -1.04 22.73 -8.87
CA LYS A 28 -1.08 22.44 -10.31
C LYS A 28 -0.40 21.13 -10.70
N ARG A 29 0.90 21.00 -10.43
CA ARG A 29 1.73 19.94 -11.05
C ARG A 29 1.31 18.53 -10.64
N ARG A 30 0.99 18.32 -9.38
CA ARG A 30 0.49 17.02 -8.90
C ARG A 30 -0.76 16.58 -9.66
N ALA A 31 -1.70 17.49 -9.86
CA ALA A 31 -2.92 17.20 -10.61
C ALA A 31 -2.65 16.91 -12.09
N GLU A 32 -1.69 17.62 -12.72
CA GLU A 32 -1.27 17.34 -14.09
C GLU A 32 -0.67 15.93 -14.23
N ILE A 33 0.24 15.53 -13.32
CA ILE A 33 0.83 14.19 -13.34
C ILE A 33 -0.24 13.12 -13.10
N LEU A 34 -1.14 13.34 -12.15
CA LEU A 34 -2.25 12.42 -11.87
C LEU A 34 -3.12 12.23 -13.11
N GLU A 35 -3.40 13.32 -13.84
CA GLU A 35 -4.18 13.27 -15.07
C GLU A 35 -3.44 12.54 -16.20
N LEU A 36 -2.12 12.72 -16.32
CA LEU A 36 -1.32 11.96 -17.29
C LEU A 36 -1.41 10.44 -17.00
N TYR A 37 -1.35 10.03 -15.73
CA TYR A 37 -1.54 8.62 -15.39
C TYR A 37 -2.95 8.11 -15.69
N ARG A 38 -3.99 8.91 -15.43
CA ARG A 38 -5.36 8.57 -15.80
C ARG A 38 -5.52 8.40 -17.30
N SER A 39 -5.06 9.37 -18.05
CA SER A 39 -5.23 9.40 -19.51
C SER A 39 -4.40 8.35 -20.24
N HIS A 40 -3.22 7.98 -19.71
CA HIS A 40 -2.25 7.19 -20.46
C HIS A 40 -1.99 5.79 -19.90
N VAL A 41 -2.29 5.55 -18.62
CA VAL A 41 -1.91 4.29 -17.95
C VAL A 41 -3.10 3.55 -17.33
N PHE A 42 -3.79 4.14 -16.34
CA PHE A 42 -4.77 3.42 -15.53
C PHE A 42 -6.24 3.64 -15.93
N GLY A 43 -6.54 4.72 -16.65
CA GLY A 43 -7.89 5.16 -16.95
C GLY A 43 -8.52 6.00 -15.83
N HIS A 44 -9.70 6.56 -16.12
CA HIS A 44 -10.45 7.40 -15.20
C HIS A 44 -11.40 6.55 -14.37
N THR A 45 -11.20 6.54 -13.06
CA THR A 45 -12.11 5.87 -12.13
C THR A 45 -13.40 6.68 -11.97
N PRO A 46 -14.55 6.03 -11.71
CA PRO A 46 -15.78 6.73 -11.40
C PRO A 46 -15.63 7.54 -10.10
N GLY A 47 -16.49 8.54 -9.93
CA GLY A 47 -16.61 9.25 -8.66
C GLY A 47 -16.98 8.32 -7.50
N ILE A 48 -17.32 8.89 -6.35
CA ILE A 48 -17.73 8.13 -5.16
C ILE A 48 -19.22 7.84 -5.26
N PRO A 49 -19.66 6.65 -5.69
CA PRO A 49 -21.07 6.29 -5.67
C PRO A 49 -21.51 5.97 -4.25
N PRO A 50 -22.78 6.08 -3.93
CA PRO A 50 -23.30 5.62 -2.66
C PRO A 50 -23.15 4.09 -2.56
N LEU A 51 -22.40 3.63 -1.55
CA LEU A 51 -22.26 2.22 -1.20
C LEU A 51 -22.90 1.95 0.18
N LYS A 52 -23.49 0.76 0.32
CA LYS A 52 -23.83 0.21 1.62
C LYS A 52 -22.58 -0.41 2.22
N SER A 53 -22.46 -0.33 3.55
CA SER A 53 -21.47 -1.10 4.31
C SER A 53 -22.16 -1.63 5.57
N GLU A 54 -21.98 -2.92 5.82
CA GLU A 54 -22.53 -3.59 7.01
C GLU A 54 -21.51 -4.56 7.62
N VAL A 55 -21.57 -4.73 8.93
CA VAL A 55 -20.81 -5.75 9.65
C VAL A 55 -21.60 -7.07 9.57
N VAL A 56 -21.10 -8.00 8.77
CA VAL A 56 -21.72 -9.33 8.59
C VAL A 56 -21.44 -10.25 9.77
N SER A 57 -20.22 -10.14 10.34
CA SER A 57 -19.85 -10.89 11.53
C SER A 57 -18.79 -10.15 12.35
N CYS A 58 -18.80 -10.37 13.66
CA CYS A 58 -17.80 -9.85 14.60
C CYS A 58 -17.52 -10.93 15.65
N ASP A 59 -16.24 -11.33 15.75
CA ASP A 59 -15.77 -12.30 16.74
C ASP A 59 -14.61 -11.70 17.53
N GLN A 60 -14.86 -11.43 18.81
CA GLN A 60 -13.87 -10.83 19.72
C GLN A 60 -12.88 -11.86 20.28
N GLN A 61 -13.06 -13.15 20.00
CA GLN A 61 -12.21 -14.23 20.46
C GLN A 61 -11.37 -14.86 19.33
N ALA A 62 -11.30 -14.20 18.19
CA ALA A 62 -10.52 -14.68 17.05
C ALA A 62 -9.03 -14.86 17.45
N LEU A 63 -8.37 -15.82 16.79
CA LEU A 63 -6.97 -16.16 17.02
C LEU A 63 -6.65 -16.45 18.51
N GLY A 64 -7.56 -17.17 19.17
CA GLY A 64 -7.41 -17.52 20.60
C GLY A 64 -7.53 -16.32 21.54
N GLY A 65 -8.36 -15.34 21.21
CA GLY A 65 -8.60 -14.13 22.00
C GLY A 65 -7.56 -13.01 21.79
N LYS A 66 -6.61 -13.20 20.88
CA LYS A 66 -5.60 -12.18 20.55
C LYS A 66 -6.18 -11.03 19.71
N ALA A 67 -7.25 -11.29 18.95
CA ALA A 67 -7.81 -10.33 18.02
C ALA A 67 -9.36 -10.32 18.00
N THR A 68 -9.91 -9.19 17.60
CA THR A 68 -11.28 -9.07 17.11
C THR A 68 -11.27 -9.20 15.59
N ARG A 69 -11.95 -10.25 15.06
CA ARG A 69 -12.20 -10.40 13.62
C ARG A 69 -13.52 -9.76 13.27
N LYS A 70 -13.53 -8.89 12.27
CA LYS A 70 -14.76 -8.33 11.67
C LYS A 70 -14.81 -8.70 10.19
N LEU A 71 -15.97 -9.05 9.70
CA LEU A 71 -16.26 -9.20 8.29
C LEU A 71 -17.27 -8.14 7.88
N TYR A 72 -16.90 -7.29 6.93
CA TYR A 72 -17.75 -6.29 6.34
C TYR A 72 -18.20 -6.73 4.96
N ARG A 73 -19.46 -6.42 4.62
CA ARG A 73 -19.94 -6.44 3.24
C ARG A 73 -20.08 -5.00 2.75
N LEU A 74 -19.40 -4.67 1.66
CA LEU A 74 -19.57 -3.43 0.93
C LEU A 74 -20.29 -3.77 -0.37
N SER A 75 -21.40 -3.07 -0.68
CA SER A 75 -22.14 -3.31 -1.92
C SER A 75 -22.73 -2.03 -2.49
N THR A 76 -23.11 -2.09 -3.76
CA THR A 76 -23.94 -1.05 -4.39
C THR A 76 -25.32 -1.02 -3.73
N VAL A 77 -26.04 0.10 -3.86
CA VAL A 77 -27.35 0.28 -3.24
C VAL A 77 -28.36 -0.79 -3.68
N ASN A 78 -28.25 -1.25 -4.93
CA ASN A 78 -29.11 -2.28 -5.53
C ASN A 78 -28.50 -3.69 -5.47
N ASP A 79 -27.39 -3.87 -4.75
CA ASP A 79 -26.66 -5.14 -4.59
C ASP A 79 -26.20 -5.79 -5.91
N SER A 80 -26.06 -5.00 -6.98
CA SER A 80 -25.57 -5.50 -8.27
C SER A 80 -24.09 -5.84 -8.29
N TRP A 81 -23.33 -5.31 -7.32
CA TRP A 81 -21.92 -5.61 -7.06
C TRP A 81 -21.62 -5.46 -5.57
N GLY A 82 -20.61 -6.18 -5.10
CA GLY A 82 -20.12 -6.02 -3.75
C GLY A 82 -18.88 -6.86 -3.46
N MET A 83 -18.15 -6.45 -2.41
CA MET A 83 -16.93 -7.09 -1.93
C MET A 83 -16.98 -7.33 -0.43
N ASP A 84 -16.31 -8.38 0.03
CA ASP A 84 -16.13 -8.66 1.45
C ASP A 84 -14.78 -8.14 1.94
N MET A 85 -14.78 -7.33 3.00
CA MET A 85 -13.56 -6.88 3.67
C MET A 85 -13.41 -7.61 5.01
N LEU A 86 -12.30 -8.33 5.16
CA LEU A 86 -11.90 -8.97 6.41
C LEU A 86 -10.99 -8.04 7.19
N VAL A 87 -11.26 -7.87 8.49
CA VAL A 87 -10.46 -7.03 9.38
C VAL A 87 -10.11 -7.81 10.64
N TYR A 88 -8.83 -7.76 11.04
CA TYR A 88 -8.35 -8.19 12.34
C TYR A 88 -7.80 -6.99 13.11
N LEU A 89 -8.27 -6.79 14.34
CA LEU A 89 -7.78 -5.76 15.25
C LEU A 89 -7.21 -6.41 16.52
N PRO A 90 -6.03 -6.01 17.02
CA PRO A 90 -5.45 -6.56 18.25
C PRO A 90 -6.30 -6.17 19.48
N ASN A 91 -6.57 -7.14 20.35
CA ASN A 91 -7.39 -6.91 21.56
C ASN A 91 -6.62 -6.26 22.72
N ASN A 92 -5.29 -6.22 22.63
CA ASN A 92 -4.42 -5.68 23.69
C ASN A 92 -4.10 -4.18 23.52
N ILE A 93 -4.68 -3.52 22.54
CA ILE A 93 -4.50 -2.09 22.27
C ILE A 93 -5.72 -1.32 22.77
N ALA A 94 -5.47 -0.27 23.54
CA ALA A 94 -6.52 0.63 23.98
C ALA A 94 -6.75 1.74 22.92
N GLY A 95 -8.01 1.99 22.56
CA GLY A 95 -8.38 3.02 21.58
C GLY A 95 -8.35 2.54 20.14
N PRO A 96 -8.52 3.49 19.18
CA PRO A 96 -8.50 3.19 17.75
C PRO A 96 -7.13 2.67 17.28
N VAL A 97 -7.14 1.67 16.43
CA VAL A 97 -5.95 0.94 15.98
C VAL A 97 -5.56 1.37 14.56
N PRO A 98 -4.29 1.78 14.32
CA PRO A 98 -3.78 1.94 12.96
C PRO A 98 -3.73 0.59 12.27
N LEU A 99 -3.88 0.54 10.93
CA LEU A 99 -3.90 -0.74 10.24
C LEU A 99 -3.23 -0.71 8.87
N PHE A 100 -2.89 -1.90 8.39
CA PHE A 100 -2.49 -2.15 7.02
C PHE A 100 -3.70 -2.66 6.22
N LEU A 101 -4.02 -1.95 5.14
CA LEU A 101 -5.05 -2.34 4.17
C LEU A 101 -4.37 -2.86 2.91
N SER A 102 -4.80 -4.02 2.45
CA SER A 102 -4.29 -4.64 1.23
C SER A 102 -5.39 -5.43 0.51
N MET A 103 -5.09 -5.85 -0.70
CA MET A 103 -5.86 -6.88 -1.39
C MET A 103 -5.11 -8.21 -1.31
N ASN A 104 -5.86 -9.31 -1.35
CA ASN A 104 -5.31 -10.65 -1.50
C ASN A 104 -5.65 -11.24 -2.88
N PHE A 105 -4.87 -12.24 -3.29
CA PHE A 105 -4.98 -12.85 -4.63
C PHE A 105 -6.12 -13.86 -4.74
N ASP A 106 -6.32 -14.69 -3.72
CA ASP A 106 -7.07 -15.94 -3.86
C ASP A 106 -8.30 -16.04 -2.94
N GLY A 107 -8.65 -14.93 -2.27
CA GLY A 107 -9.78 -14.85 -1.34
C GLY A 107 -9.37 -14.73 0.12
N ASN A 108 -10.23 -14.09 0.91
CA ASN A 108 -9.93 -13.77 2.31
C ASN A 108 -9.61 -15.00 3.17
N HIS A 109 -10.15 -16.18 2.83
CA HIS A 109 -9.90 -17.43 3.55
C HIS A 109 -8.45 -17.95 3.38
N THR A 110 -7.73 -17.50 2.34
CA THR A 110 -6.36 -17.99 2.08
C THR A 110 -5.31 -17.35 2.98
N ILE A 111 -5.59 -16.20 3.58
CA ILE A 111 -4.61 -15.47 4.38
C ILE A 111 -4.43 -16.01 5.81
N SER A 112 -5.34 -16.87 6.27
CA SER A 112 -5.33 -17.44 7.62
C SER A 112 -6.04 -18.78 7.65
N THR A 113 -5.61 -19.65 8.58
CA THR A 113 -6.29 -20.92 8.88
C THR A 113 -7.56 -20.75 9.73
N ASP A 114 -7.93 -19.52 10.11
CA ASP A 114 -9.12 -19.22 10.91
C ASP A 114 -10.40 -19.72 10.21
N PRO A 115 -11.12 -20.72 10.80
CA PRO A 115 -12.33 -21.28 10.19
C PRO A 115 -13.50 -20.30 10.13
N GLY A 116 -13.44 -19.20 10.88
CA GLY A 116 -14.46 -18.17 10.87
C GLY A 116 -14.42 -17.25 9.65
N ILE A 117 -13.44 -17.39 8.77
CA ILE A 117 -13.41 -16.67 7.49
C ILE A 117 -14.23 -17.47 6.46
N PRO A 118 -15.31 -16.91 5.89
CA PRO A 118 -16.11 -17.63 4.89
C PRO A 118 -15.34 -17.81 3.58
N ILE A 119 -15.50 -18.98 2.95
CA ILE A 119 -15.08 -19.22 1.58
C ILE A 119 -16.19 -18.72 0.65
N ARG A 120 -15.87 -17.84 -0.27
CA ARG A 120 -16.80 -17.29 -1.26
C ARG A 120 -16.59 -17.91 -2.62
N ASP A 121 -17.66 -18.05 -3.40
CA ASP A 121 -17.58 -18.39 -4.79
C ASP A 121 -16.88 -17.26 -5.56
N GLN A 122 -16.02 -17.63 -6.51
CA GLN A 122 -15.22 -16.68 -7.28
C GLN A 122 -15.26 -17.00 -8.76
N TRP A 123 -15.44 -15.97 -9.59
CA TRP A 123 -15.26 -16.10 -11.02
C TRP A 123 -13.79 -16.29 -11.36
N THR A 124 -13.48 -17.29 -12.17
CA THR A 124 -12.11 -17.63 -12.59
C THR A 124 -12.09 -18.07 -14.04
N TRP A 125 -10.94 -17.94 -14.68
CA TRP A 125 -10.72 -18.47 -16.02
C TRP A 125 -10.14 -19.89 -15.93
N ASN A 126 -10.86 -20.85 -16.50
CA ASN A 126 -10.38 -22.21 -16.59
C ASN A 126 -9.60 -22.43 -17.89
N ASN A 127 -8.27 -22.51 -17.78
CA ASN A 127 -7.38 -22.69 -18.95
C ASN A 127 -7.57 -24.03 -19.69
N LYS A 128 -8.17 -25.04 -19.04
CA LYS A 128 -8.41 -26.36 -19.66
C LYS A 128 -9.66 -26.33 -20.55
N THR A 129 -10.70 -25.66 -20.09
CA THR A 129 -11.97 -25.55 -20.83
C THR A 129 -12.03 -24.30 -21.70
N ASN A 130 -11.09 -23.36 -21.51
CA ASN A 130 -11.05 -22.04 -22.14
C ASN A 130 -12.37 -21.28 -21.92
N LYS A 131 -12.88 -21.30 -20.67
CA LYS A 131 -14.13 -20.66 -20.26
C LYS A 131 -14.01 -20.01 -18.89
N GLU A 132 -14.83 -19.03 -18.66
CA GLU A 132 -15.07 -18.48 -17.32
C GLU A 132 -16.00 -19.43 -16.53
N GLU A 133 -15.68 -19.61 -15.26
CA GLU A 133 -16.40 -20.51 -14.36
C GLU A 133 -16.55 -19.83 -12.99
N LEU A 134 -17.74 -19.97 -12.38
CA LEU A 134 -17.96 -19.59 -10.99
C LEU A 134 -17.66 -20.81 -10.12
N LEU A 135 -16.56 -20.76 -9.38
CA LEU A 135 -16.10 -21.87 -8.56
C LEU A 135 -16.05 -21.49 -7.08
N ARG A 136 -16.41 -22.45 -6.24
CA ARG A 136 -16.16 -22.38 -4.80
C ARG A 136 -14.80 -23.00 -4.51
N PRO A 137 -13.82 -22.22 -3.98
CA PRO A 137 -12.54 -22.79 -3.56
C PRO A 137 -12.74 -23.91 -2.53
N ALA A 138 -11.91 -24.93 -2.58
CA ALA A 138 -11.96 -26.03 -1.65
C ALA A 138 -11.45 -25.62 -0.25
N GLU A 139 -11.88 -26.32 0.80
CA GLU A 139 -11.51 -26.01 2.17
C GLU A 139 -9.99 -26.11 2.43
N ASP A 140 -9.28 -26.97 1.69
CA ASP A 140 -7.82 -27.13 1.78
C ASP A 140 -7.02 -25.94 1.25
N THR A 141 -7.69 -24.95 0.64
CA THR A 141 -7.07 -23.67 0.24
C THR A 141 -7.01 -22.66 1.41
N ARG A 142 -7.67 -22.95 2.52
CA ARG A 142 -7.66 -22.11 3.72
C ARG A 142 -6.25 -21.99 4.29
N GLY A 143 -5.80 -20.74 4.50
CA GLY A 143 -4.47 -20.46 5.02
C GLY A 143 -3.33 -20.71 4.02
N LYS A 144 -3.61 -21.01 2.74
CA LYS A 144 -2.59 -21.29 1.73
C LYS A 144 -1.57 -20.16 1.53
N SER A 145 -1.99 -18.93 1.76
CA SER A 145 -1.16 -17.72 1.65
C SER A 145 -0.76 -17.14 3.01
N ALA A 146 -0.93 -17.89 4.11
CA ALA A 146 -0.68 -17.38 5.47
C ALA A 146 0.78 -16.91 5.68
N ASP A 147 1.75 -17.51 5.00
CA ASP A 147 3.16 -17.10 5.07
C ASP A 147 3.39 -15.68 4.51
N GLN A 148 2.56 -15.25 3.55
CA GLN A 148 2.56 -13.90 2.99
C GLN A 148 1.83 -12.90 3.89
N TRP A 149 1.04 -13.40 4.85
CA TRP A 149 0.20 -12.61 5.76
C TRP A 149 0.50 -12.97 7.22
N PRO A 150 1.63 -12.53 7.78
CA PRO A 150 1.99 -12.83 9.17
C PRO A 150 1.12 -12.02 10.14
N ILE A 151 -0.18 -12.35 10.21
CA ILE A 151 -1.20 -11.59 10.96
C ILE A 151 -0.78 -11.41 12.41
N GLU A 152 -0.29 -12.46 13.07
CA GLU A 152 0.14 -12.38 14.49
C GLU A 152 1.32 -11.41 14.67
N LEU A 153 2.26 -11.35 13.73
CA LEU A 153 3.36 -10.38 13.77
C LEU A 153 2.85 -8.94 13.65
N ILE A 154 1.90 -8.69 12.76
CA ILE A 154 1.32 -7.37 12.51
C ILE A 154 0.53 -6.92 13.74
N LEU A 155 -0.31 -7.80 14.30
CA LEU A 155 -1.09 -7.54 15.51
C LEU A 155 -0.17 -7.29 16.73
N ALA A 156 0.92 -8.07 16.89
CA ALA A 156 1.90 -7.87 17.95
C ALA A 156 2.64 -6.52 17.83
N GLY A 157 2.80 -6.00 16.61
CA GLY A 157 3.30 -4.65 16.33
C GLY A 157 2.33 -3.52 16.71
N GLY A 158 1.10 -3.85 17.10
CA GLY A 158 0.08 -2.86 17.46
C GLY A 158 -0.75 -2.38 16.27
N TYR A 159 -0.73 -3.09 15.16
CA TYR A 159 -1.48 -2.75 13.93
C TYR A 159 -2.60 -3.76 13.69
N GLY A 160 -3.70 -3.27 13.12
CA GLY A 160 -4.70 -4.13 12.51
C GLY A 160 -4.31 -4.55 11.09
N VAL A 161 -5.05 -5.51 10.55
CA VAL A 161 -4.97 -5.97 9.15
C VAL A 161 -6.36 -5.90 8.55
N ALA A 162 -6.48 -5.27 7.37
CA ALA A 162 -7.69 -5.31 6.57
C ALA A 162 -7.36 -5.83 5.17
N THR A 163 -8.21 -6.68 4.61
CA THR A 163 -8.00 -7.20 3.25
C THR A 163 -9.31 -7.44 2.51
N VAL A 164 -9.24 -7.28 1.19
CA VAL A 164 -10.31 -7.55 0.23
C VAL A 164 -9.78 -8.52 -0.82
N ALA A 165 -10.56 -9.50 -1.22
CA ALA A 165 -10.19 -10.37 -2.33
C ALA A 165 -10.30 -9.60 -3.66
N ARG A 166 -9.23 -9.60 -4.47
CA ARG A 166 -9.26 -8.92 -5.78
C ARG A 166 -10.38 -9.43 -6.68
N ALA A 167 -10.70 -10.72 -6.60
CA ALA A 167 -11.74 -11.33 -7.41
C ALA A 167 -13.15 -10.84 -7.05
N ASP A 168 -13.39 -10.40 -5.81
CA ASP A 168 -14.67 -9.78 -5.42
C ASP A 168 -14.86 -8.42 -6.09
N VAL A 169 -13.76 -7.71 -6.36
CA VAL A 169 -13.78 -6.42 -7.04
C VAL A 169 -13.87 -6.61 -8.55
N GLU A 170 -12.92 -7.34 -9.09
CA GLU A 170 -12.87 -7.74 -10.48
C GLU A 170 -11.95 -8.94 -10.65
N PRO A 171 -12.44 -10.06 -11.21
CA PRO A 171 -11.63 -11.23 -11.53
C PRO A 171 -10.51 -10.90 -12.53
N ASP A 172 -9.32 -11.50 -12.31
CA ASP A 172 -8.09 -11.16 -13.03
C ASP A 172 -7.93 -11.97 -14.32
N TYR A 173 -8.80 -11.72 -15.28
CA TYR A 173 -8.71 -12.21 -16.67
C TYR A 173 -9.41 -11.23 -17.61
N GLU A 174 -9.16 -11.32 -18.91
CA GLU A 174 -9.54 -10.28 -19.90
C GLU A 174 -11.03 -9.92 -19.86
N GLU A 175 -11.91 -10.92 -19.73
CA GLU A 175 -13.36 -10.74 -19.67
C GLU A 175 -13.91 -10.59 -18.24
N GLY A 176 -13.03 -10.60 -17.22
CA GLY A 176 -13.39 -10.55 -15.79
C GLY A 176 -14.21 -9.32 -15.39
N TRP A 177 -14.06 -8.23 -16.15
CA TRP A 177 -14.85 -7.01 -15.95
C TRP A 177 -16.38 -7.24 -15.97
N LYS A 178 -16.87 -8.29 -16.67
CA LYS A 178 -18.30 -8.65 -16.72
C LYS A 178 -18.85 -9.06 -15.37
N HIS A 179 -17.99 -9.56 -14.49
CA HIS A 179 -18.33 -10.01 -13.14
C HIS A 179 -17.80 -9.08 -12.05
N GLY A 180 -17.21 -7.95 -12.43
CA GLY A 180 -16.58 -6.98 -11.56
C GLY A 180 -17.32 -5.66 -11.47
N VAL A 181 -16.73 -4.74 -10.74
CA VAL A 181 -17.23 -3.38 -10.54
C VAL A 181 -17.37 -2.61 -11.84
N ARG A 182 -16.55 -2.91 -12.87
CA ARG A 182 -16.63 -2.26 -14.17
C ARG A 182 -17.90 -2.60 -14.97
N ALA A 183 -18.55 -3.72 -14.68
CA ALA A 183 -19.87 -4.01 -15.24
C ALA A 183 -20.94 -3.03 -14.75
N VAL A 184 -20.80 -2.53 -13.52
CA VAL A 184 -21.73 -1.57 -12.90
C VAL A 184 -21.36 -0.13 -13.24
N TYR A 185 -20.05 0.17 -13.25
CA TYR A 185 -19.52 1.50 -13.54
C TYR A 185 -18.58 1.43 -14.76
N PRO A 186 -19.14 1.37 -15.98
CA PRO A 186 -18.31 1.29 -17.18
C PRO A 186 -17.49 2.56 -17.39
N GLY A 187 -16.30 2.41 -17.99
CA GLY A 187 -15.39 3.52 -18.26
C GLY A 187 -14.14 3.04 -19.00
N ASP A 188 -13.15 3.93 -19.13
CA ASP A 188 -11.87 3.67 -19.79
C ASP A 188 -10.80 3.07 -18.84
N TRP A 189 -11.15 2.83 -17.59
CA TRP A 189 -10.24 2.33 -16.58
C TRP A 189 -9.94 0.83 -16.71
N GLY A 190 -8.72 0.45 -16.36
CA GLY A 190 -8.30 -0.94 -16.34
C GLY A 190 -8.62 -1.63 -15.01
N CYS A 191 -8.34 -2.92 -14.94
CA CYS A 191 -8.56 -3.76 -13.75
C CYS A 191 -7.77 -3.24 -12.53
N ILE A 192 -6.50 -2.81 -12.71
CA ILE A 192 -5.72 -2.16 -11.64
C ILE A 192 -6.42 -0.90 -11.13
N GLY A 193 -7.03 -0.12 -12.01
CA GLY A 193 -7.85 1.03 -11.63
C GLY A 193 -9.05 0.63 -10.78
N ALA A 194 -9.72 -0.49 -11.11
CA ALA A 194 -10.86 -1.03 -10.36
C ALA A 194 -10.44 -1.48 -8.95
N TRP A 195 -9.34 -2.21 -8.85
CA TRP A 195 -8.77 -2.62 -7.56
C TRP A 195 -8.36 -1.42 -6.71
N ALA A 196 -7.66 -0.43 -7.28
CA ALA A 196 -7.27 0.78 -6.57
C ALA A 196 -8.47 1.59 -6.06
N TRP A 197 -9.50 1.76 -6.89
CA TRP A 197 -10.73 2.44 -6.51
C TRP A 197 -11.43 1.76 -5.33
N SER A 198 -11.47 0.42 -5.33
CA SER A 198 -12.13 -0.34 -4.26
C SER A 198 -11.41 -0.25 -2.91
N LEU A 199 -10.08 -0.06 -2.89
CA LEU A 199 -9.32 0.21 -1.67
C LEU A 199 -9.76 1.54 -1.03
N SER A 200 -10.03 2.58 -1.82
CA SER A 200 -10.62 3.82 -1.30
C SER A 200 -12.02 3.59 -0.74
N ARG A 201 -12.81 2.72 -1.34
CA ARG A 201 -14.16 2.35 -0.81
C ARG A 201 -14.04 1.53 0.47
N ALA A 202 -13.03 0.68 0.60
CA ALA A 202 -12.72 0.01 1.86
C ALA A 202 -12.37 1.01 2.96
N LEU A 203 -11.58 2.04 2.65
CA LEU A 203 -11.26 3.12 3.59
C LEU A 203 -12.51 3.90 4.01
N ASP A 204 -13.45 4.21 3.11
CA ASP A 204 -14.73 4.84 3.45
C ASP A 204 -15.54 4.04 4.49
N CYS A 205 -15.39 2.70 4.49
CA CYS A 205 -15.98 1.83 5.48
C CYS A 205 -15.23 1.87 6.81
N LEU A 206 -13.90 1.81 6.76
CA LEU A 206 -13.02 1.85 7.94
C LEU A 206 -13.12 3.17 8.70
N GLU A 207 -13.35 4.30 8.02
CA GLU A 207 -13.58 5.61 8.66
C GLU A 207 -14.83 5.63 9.57
N LYS A 208 -15.76 4.70 9.39
CA LYS A 208 -16.98 4.58 10.21
C LYS A 208 -16.80 3.64 11.41
N ASP A 209 -15.71 2.90 11.47
CA ASP A 209 -15.42 1.99 12.58
C ASP A 209 -14.60 2.70 13.67
N ALA A 210 -15.23 2.99 14.81
CA ALA A 210 -14.57 3.66 15.94
C ALA A 210 -13.37 2.90 16.53
N ALA A 211 -13.22 1.60 16.22
CA ALA A 211 -12.05 0.81 16.65
C ALA A 211 -10.84 0.95 15.71
N VAL A 212 -11.00 1.66 14.58
CA VAL A 212 -9.95 1.89 13.59
C VAL A 212 -9.47 3.34 13.65
N ASP A 213 -8.15 3.56 13.73
CA ASP A 213 -7.58 4.88 13.45
C ASP A 213 -7.41 5.07 11.94
N ALA A 214 -8.48 5.48 11.30
CA ALA A 214 -8.52 5.66 9.85
C ALA A 214 -7.59 6.75 9.32
N ARG A 215 -7.01 7.59 10.20
CA ARG A 215 -5.97 8.57 9.82
C ARG A 215 -4.59 7.92 9.65
N HIS A 216 -4.44 6.68 10.13
CA HIS A 216 -3.20 5.91 10.06
C HIS A 216 -3.44 4.55 9.37
N VAL A 217 -4.01 4.61 8.17
CA VAL A 217 -4.14 3.44 7.30
C VAL A 217 -2.99 3.42 6.30
N ALA A 218 -2.19 2.34 6.36
CA ALA A 218 -1.12 2.06 5.41
C ALA A 218 -1.65 1.13 4.31
N LEU A 219 -1.47 1.50 3.05
CA LEU A 219 -1.68 0.60 1.92
C LEU A 219 -0.48 -0.33 1.78
N VAL A 220 -0.72 -1.61 1.51
CA VAL A 220 0.32 -2.57 1.12
C VAL A 220 -0.15 -3.34 -0.10
N GLY A 221 0.75 -3.53 -1.06
CA GLY A 221 0.47 -4.38 -2.21
C GLY A 221 1.72 -5.12 -2.68
N HIS A 222 1.52 -6.37 -3.09
CA HIS A 222 2.56 -7.20 -3.70
C HIS A 222 2.27 -7.40 -5.18
N SER A 223 3.33 -7.37 -6.02
CA SER A 223 3.21 -7.63 -7.46
C SER A 223 2.22 -6.66 -8.13
N ARG A 224 1.25 -7.14 -8.91
CA ARG A 224 0.15 -6.34 -9.49
C ARG A 224 -0.62 -5.54 -8.45
N LEU A 225 -0.73 -6.06 -7.24
CA LEU A 225 -1.37 -5.33 -6.14
C LEU A 225 -0.46 -4.25 -5.54
N GLY A 226 0.87 -4.31 -5.76
CA GLY A 226 1.81 -3.23 -5.49
C GLY A 226 1.60 -2.03 -6.43
N LYS A 227 1.38 -2.30 -7.74
CA LYS A 227 0.94 -1.28 -8.70
C LYS A 227 -0.40 -0.66 -8.25
N THR A 228 -1.32 -1.51 -7.79
CA THR A 228 -2.64 -1.11 -7.27
C THR A 228 -2.51 -0.20 -6.04
N ALA A 229 -1.62 -0.54 -5.09
CA ALA A 229 -1.38 0.27 -3.89
C ALA A 229 -0.80 1.64 -4.24
N LEU A 230 0.20 1.72 -5.13
CA LEU A 230 0.74 2.99 -5.60
C LEU A 230 -0.33 3.86 -6.26
N TRP A 231 -1.14 3.27 -7.14
CA TRP A 231 -2.19 4.01 -7.82
C TRP A 231 -3.32 4.45 -6.88
N ALA A 232 -3.73 3.62 -5.93
CA ALA A 232 -4.70 3.99 -4.91
C ALA A 232 -4.18 5.13 -4.03
N GLY A 233 -2.92 5.05 -3.56
CA GLY A 233 -2.28 6.10 -2.77
C GLY A 233 -2.09 7.42 -3.54
N ALA A 234 -1.86 7.35 -4.86
CA ALA A 234 -1.79 8.53 -5.72
C ALA A 234 -3.15 9.24 -5.86
N GLN A 235 -4.24 8.48 -5.95
CA GLN A 235 -5.58 9.02 -6.14
C GLN A 235 -6.25 9.47 -4.83
N ASP A 236 -5.95 8.81 -3.71
CA ASP A 236 -6.59 9.05 -2.41
C ASP A 236 -5.57 9.41 -1.34
N GLU A 237 -5.51 10.69 -1.02
CA GLU A 237 -4.54 11.25 -0.06
C GLU A 237 -4.85 10.91 1.41
N ARG A 238 -5.98 10.26 1.70
CA ARG A 238 -6.33 9.78 3.05
C ARG A 238 -5.47 8.59 3.50
N PHE A 239 -4.91 7.82 2.58
CA PHE A 239 -3.95 6.77 2.92
C PHE A 239 -2.68 7.40 3.47
N ALA A 240 -2.35 7.09 4.72
CA ALA A 240 -1.27 7.75 5.43
C ALA A 240 0.14 7.27 5.05
N LEU A 241 0.25 6.07 4.48
CA LEU A 241 1.48 5.43 4.03
C LEU A 241 1.18 4.48 2.88
N VAL A 242 2.09 4.35 1.92
CA VAL A 242 1.94 3.44 0.76
C VAL A 242 3.14 2.51 0.68
N VAL A 243 2.90 1.21 0.58
CA VAL A 243 3.92 0.17 0.40
C VAL A 243 3.70 -0.55 -0.91
N SER A 244 4.73 -0.57 -1.74
CA SER A 244 4.78 -1.30 -3.01
C SER A 244 5.87 -2.35 -2.97
N ASN A 245 5.50 -3.62 -2.99
CA ASN A 245 6.42 -4.74 -2.95
C ASN A 245 6.48 -5.42 -4.33
N ASN A 246 7.68 -5.52 -4.91
CA ASN A 246 7.94 -6.20 -6.19
C ASN A 246 6.93 -5.82 -7.29
N SER A 247 6.66 -4.53 -7.45
CA SER A 247 5.57 -4.09 -8.33
C SER A 247 5.97 -4.01 -9.81
N GLY A 248 7.23 -3.89 -10.14
CA GLY A 248 7.72 -3.96 -11.52
C GLY A 248 7.13 -2.90 -12.47
N GLU A 249 7.02 -3.27 -13.76
CA GLU A 249 6.49 -2.42 -14.83
C GLU A 249 5.06 -1.94 -14.55
N GLY A 250 4.80 -0.64 -14.81
CA GLY A 250 3.53 0.00 -14.46
C GLY A 250 3.31 0.18 -12.94
N GLY A 251 4.33 -0.15 -12.15
CA GLY A 251 4.42 0.06 -10.71
C GLY A 251 5.62 0.95 -10.36
N ALA A 252 6.56 0.43 -9.56
CA ALA A 252 7.73 1.20 -9.12
C ALA A 252 8.97 1.06 -10.04
N ALA A 253 9.00 0.13 -11.00
CA ALA A 253 10.14 -0.01 -11.89
C ALA A 253 10.17 1.07 -12.98
N ILE A 254 11.34 1.68 -13.21
CA ILE A 254 11.51 2.66 -14.28
C ILE A 254 11.29 2.00 -15.64
N THR A 255 10.21 2.37 -16.30
CA THR A 255 9.75 1.84 -17.59
C THR A 255 10.80 1.97 -18.69
N ARG A 256 11.48 3.14 -18.79
CA ARG A 256 12.47 3.44 -19.84
C ARG A 256 13.74 2.61 -19.77
N ARG A 257 13.95 1.86 -18.70
CA ARG A 257 15.05 0.89 -18.61
C ARG A 257 14.83 -0.33 -19.52
N CYS A 258 13.59 -0.63 -19.88
CA CYS A 258 13.21 -1.81 -20.66
C CYS A 258 13.85 -3.11 -20.10
N PHE A 259 14.01 -3.19 -18.77
CA PHE A 259 14.57 -4.32 -18.06
C PHE A 259 13.45 -5.18 -17.46
N GLY A 260 13.60 -6.51 -17.51
CA GLY A 260 12.56 -7.42 -17.04
C GLY A 260 11.29 -7.37 -17.89
N GLU A 261 10.16 -7.07 -17.29
CA GLU A 261 8.87 -6.86 -17.95
C GLU A 261 8.86 -5.49 -18.65
N THR A 262 8.30 -5.40 -19.84
CA THR A 262 8.15 -4.15 -20.61
C THR A 262 6.67 -3.86 -20.85
N ILE A 263 6.35 -2.64 -21.32
CA ILE A 263 4.96 -2.27 -21.66
C ILE A 263 4.36 -3.26 -22.64
N ALA A 264 5.10 -3.65 -23.68
CA ALA A 264 4.60 -4.60 -24.67
C ALA A 264 4.30 -5.99 -24.06
N LEU A 265 5.16 -6.46 -23.17
CA LEU A 265 4.99 -7.77 -22.51
C LEU A 265 3.82 -7.76 -21.54
N ILE A 266 3.68 -6.72 -20.70
CA ILE A 266 2.60 -6.64 -19.73
C ILE A 266 1.24 -6.49 -20.42
N ASN A 267 1.15 -5.67 -21.48
CA ASN A 267 -0.07 -5.53 -22.26
C ASN A 267 -0.45 -6.79 -23.05
N LYS A 268 0.53 -7.59 -23.46
CA LYS A 268 0.30 -8.89 -24.10
C LYS A 268 -0.24 -9.92 -23.11
N ASN A 269 0.38 -10.00 -21.94
CA ASN A 269 0.07 -11.02 -20.93
C ASN A 269 -1.20 -10.69 -20.15
N PHE A 270 -1.45 -9.39 -19.93
CA PHE A 270 -2.53 -8.87 -19.09
C PHE A 270 -3.23 -7.68 -19.77
N PRO A 271 -3.90 -7.89 -20.92
CA PRO A 271 -4.46 -6.81 -21.74
C PRO A 271 -5.58 -6.01 -21.04
N HIS A 272 -6.07 -6.49 -19.90
CA HIS A 272 -7.16 -5.92 -19.10
C HIS A 272 -6.68 -5.05 -17.92
N TRP A 273 -5.36 -5.04 -17.59
CA TRP A 273 -4.88 -4.35 -16.38
C TRP A 273 -4.90 -2.84 -16.50
N PHE A 274 -4.56 -2.31 -17.65
CA PHE A 274 -4.42 -0.89 -17.91
C PHE A 274 -5.49 -0.36 -18.87
N CYS A 275 -5.58 0.95 -19.02
CA CYS A 275 -6.47 1.55 -20.01
C CYS A 275 -5.97 1.29 -21.44
N ALA A 276 -6.87 1.44 -22.41
CA ALA A 276 -6.56 1.18 -23.83
C ALA A 276 -5.39 2.05 -24.37
N ASN A 277 -5.23 3.26 -23.84
CA ASN A 277 -4.17 4.17 -24.26
C ASN A 277 -2.77 3.64 -23.90
N PHE A 278 -2.61 2.87 -22.84
CA PHE A 278 -1.31 2.33 -22.44
C PHE A 278 -0.70 1.43 -23.52
N LYS A 279 -1.54 0.73 -24.28
CA LYS A 279 -1.10 -0.13 -25.41
C LYS A 279 -0.41 0.65 -26.55
N LYS A 280 -0.60 1.97 -26.64
CA LYS A 280 0.07 2.82 -27.64
C LYS A 280 1.57 2.96 -27.39
N TYR A 281 2.01 2.62 -26.19
CA TYR A 281 3.41 2.73 -25.76
C TYR A 281 4.17 1.41 -25.82
N ASN A 282 3.56 0.34 -26.37
CA ASN A 282 4.27 -0.91 -26.64
C ASN A 282 5.50 -0.63 -27.52
N ASP A 283 6.70 -1.01 -27.04
CA ASP A 283 8.00 -0.78 -27.67
C ASP A 283 8.27 0.74 -27.97
N ARG A 284 7.62 1.63 -27.22
CA ARG A 284 7.71 3.09 -27.33
C ARG A 284 7.74 3.76 -25.96
N GLU A 285 8.46 3.17 -25.02
CA GLU A 285 8.53 3.59 -23.62
C GLU A 285 8.95 5.05 -23.45
N ASN A 286 9.79 5.58 -24.38
CA ASN A 286 10.23 6.97 -24.36
C ASN A 286 9.11 7.97 -24.70
N ASP A 287 8.05 7.55 -25.36
CA ASP A 287 6.91 8.40 -25.72
C ASP A 287 5.88 8.52 -24.59
N LEU A 288 5.95 7.64 -23.56
CA LEU A 288 5.08 7.74 -22.40
C LEU A 288 5.40 9.03 -21.61
N PRO A 289 4.41 9.90 -21.35
CA PRO A 289 4.67 11.21 -20.72
C PRO A 289 5.01 11.13 -19.21
N VAL A 290 4.97 9.94 -18.62
CA VAL A 290 5.26 9.66 -17.20
C VAL A 290 6.27 8.52 -17.08
N ASP A 291 6.81 8.33 -15.87
CA ASP A 291 7.57 7.15 -15.51
C ASP A 291 7.48 6.89 -14.00
N ALA A 292 7.82 5.70 -13.53
CA ALA A 292 7.56 5.17 -12.19
C ALA A 292 7.91 6.13 -11.04
N HIS A 293 8.99 6.89 -11.14
CA HIS A 293 9.37 7.89 -10.13
C HIS A 293 8.29 8.97 -9.93
N MET A 294 7.53 9.30 -10.98
CA MET A 294 6.42 10.25 -10.86
C MET A 294 5.22 9.62 -10.13
N LEU A 295 4.98 8.31 -10.31
CA LEU A 295 3.95 7.59 -9.55
C LEU A 295 4.30 7.53 -8.06
N VAL A 296 5.56 7.23 -7.72
CA VAL A 296 6.08 7.29 -6.34
C VAL A 296 5.92 8.71 -5.77
N ALA A 297 6.28 9.74 -6.55
CA ALA A 297 6.18 11.15 -6.16
C ALA A 297 4.74 11.63 -5.92
N LEU A 298 3.72 11.02 -6.53
CA LEU A 298 2.31 11.35 -6.28
C LEU A 298 1.87 11.05 -4.83
N SER A 299 2.60 10.21 -4.10
CA SER A 299 2.35 9.98 -2.68
C SER A 299 2.88 11.11 -1.78
N ALA A 300 3.83 11.93 -2.26
CA ALA A 300 4.46 12.98 -1.47
C ALA A 300 3.45 14.04 -0.96
N PRO A 301 3.59 14.55 0.27
CA PRO A 301 4.68 14.33 1.24
C PRO A 301 4.52 13.09 2.15
N ARG A 302 3.47 12.27 1.93
CA ARG A 302 3.20 11.07 2.72
C ARG A 302 4.29 10.02 2.50
N PRO A 303 4.66 9.23 3.52
CA PRO A 303 5.67 8.21 3.38
C PRO A 303 5.29 7.14 2.36
N VAL A 304 6.27 6.71 1.58
CA VAL A 304 6.16 5.62 0.62
C VAL A 304 7.30 4.63 0.84
N TYR A 305 7.02 3.35 0.74
CA TYR A 305 8.02 2.29 0.86
C TYR A 305 8.00 1.43 -0.40
N VAL A 306 9.14 1.25 -1.03
CA VAL A 306 9.32 0.35 -2.16
C VAL A 306 10.20 -0.81 -1.74
N ALA A 307 9.78 -2.03 -2.04
CA ALA A 307 10.50 -3.23 -1.69
C ALA A 307 10.70 -4.13 -2.91
N SER A 308 11.89 -4.65 -3.04
CA SER A 308 12.34 -5.52 -4.14
C SER A 308 12.89 -6.84 -3.61
N ALA A 309 13.14 -7.79 -4.51
CA ALA A 309 13.84 -9.03 -4.23
C ALA A 309 14.97 -9.28 -5.22
N SER A 310 16.12 -9.75 -4.73
CA SER A 310 17.37 -9.83 -5.50
C SER A 310 17.34 -10.78 -6.69
N GLU A 311 16.46 -11.77 -6.66
CA GLU A 311 16.27 -12.76 -7.74
C GLU A 311 15.04 -12.44 -8.61
N ASP A 312 14.32 -11.36 -8.33
CA ASP A 312 13.13 -10.95 -9.09
C ASP A 312 13.51 -10.01 -10.25
N TRP A 313 14.30 -10.52 -11.17
CA TRP A 313 14.75 -9.78 -12.35
C TRP A 313 13.60 -9.27 -13.23
N TRP A 314 12.43 -9.94 -13.15
CA TRP A 314 11.25 -9.54 -13.89
C TRP A 314 10.68 -8.21 -13.42
N ALA A 315 10.75 -7.94 -12.12
CA ALA A 315 10.29 -6.70 -11.53
C ALA A 315 11.33 -5.56 -11.56
N ASP A 316 12.54 -5.79 -12.05
CA ASP A 316 13.64 -4.82 -12.12
C ASP A 316 13.94 -4.13 -10.77
N PRO A 317 14.58 -4.82 -9.81
CA PRO A 317 14.90 -4.25 -8.50
C PRO A 317 15.67 -2.94 -8.56
N LYS A 318 16.57 -2.79 -9.55
CA LYS A 318 17.33 -1.56 -9.76
C LYS A 318 16.45 -0.44 -10.30
N GLY A 319 15.50 -0.75 -11.18
CA GLY A 319 14.51 0.20 -11.67
C GLY A 319 13.60 0.70 -10.55
N GLU A 320 13.17 -0.18 -9.64
CA GLU A 320 12.38 0.19 -8.46
C GLU A 320 13.19 1.09 -7.51
N PHE A 321 14.48 0.79 -7.28
CA PHE A 321 15.37 1.67 -6.52
C PHE A 321 15.53 3.05 -7.17
N LEU A 322 15.77 3.09 -8.49
CA LEU A 322 15.95 4.34 -9.22
C LEU A 322 14.69 5.21 -9.22
N ALA A 323 13.51 4.61 -9.16
CA ALA A 323 12.27 5.39 -8.99
C ALA A 323 12.25 6.12 -7.64
N CYS A 324 12.73 5.51 -6.56
CA CYS A 324 12.87 6.16 -5.26
C CYS A 324 13.86 7.34 -5.33
N VAL A 325 15.02 7.14 -5.97
CA VAL A 325 16.03 8.19 -6.17
C VAL A 325 15.46 9.38 -6.92
N ASN A 326 14.73 9.12 -8.02
CA ASN A 326 14.20 10.19 -8.89
C ASN A 326 12.90 10.81 -8.37
N ALA A 327 12.24 10.22 -7.36
CA ALA A 327 11.13 10.84 -6.64
C ALA A 327 11.60 11.78 -5.52
N ASP A 328 12.83 11.61 -5.00
CA ASP A 328 13.40 12.39 -3.88
C ASP A 328 13.28 13.91 -4.05
N PRO A 329 13.56 14.51 -5.23
CA PRO A 329 13.45 15.96 -5.40
C PRO A 329 12.06 16.52 -5.07
N VAL A 330 10.98 15.78 -5.37
CA VAL A 330 9.61 16.20 -5.03
C VAL A 330 9.42 16.18 -3.51
N TYR A 331 9.85 15.12 -2.85
CA TYR A 331 9.77 15.01 -1.39
C TYR A 331 10.55 16.12 -0.68
N ARG A 332 11.76 16.43 -1.18
CA ARG A 332 12.59 17.55 -0.67
C ARG A 332 11.91 18.89 -0.86
N LEU A 333 11.34 19.14 -2.03
CA LEU A 333 10.58 20.37 -2.31
C LEU A 333 9.42 20.57 -1.31
N LEU A 334 8.80 19.48 -0.88
CA LEU A 334 7.70 19.49 0.09
C LEU A 334 8.15 19.49 1.55
N GLY A 335 9.44 19.70 1.81
CA GLY A 335 10.00 19.89 3.15
C GLY A 335 10.17 18.60 3.96
N THR A 336 10.21 17.46 3.31
CA THR A 336 10.49 16.17 3.97
C THR A 336 11.97 15.78 3.86
N ASP A 337 12.38 14.76 4.62
CA ASP A 337 13.73 14.19 4.52
C ASP A 337 13.97 13.36 3.24
N GLY A 338 12.94 13.15 2.44
CA GLY A 338 13.00 12.45 1.16
C GLY A 338 13.52 11.03 1.27
N PHE A 339 14.36 10.64 0.30
CA PHE A 339 15.03 9.35 0.25
C PHE A 339 16.46 9.42 0.83
N GLY A 340 17.25 10.36 0.36
CA GLY A 340 18.61 10.62 0.84
C GLY A 340 19.61 9.49 0.59
N VAL A 341 19.35 8.64 -0.42
CA VAL A 341 20.17 7.49 -0.81
C VAL A 341 20.36 7.53 -2.34
N ASP A 342 21.59 7.48 -2.81
CA ASP A 342 21.97 7.58 -4.22
C ASP A 342 22.57 6.28 -4.79
N ALA A 343 22.92 5.32 -3.94
CA ALA A 343 23.46 4.02 -4.31
C ALA A 343 22.59 2.88 -3.77
N MET A 344 22.36 1.86 -4.60
CA MET A 344 21.56 0.70 -4.21
C MET A 344 22.15 0.02 -2.97
N PRO A 345 21.36 -0.20 -1.91
CA PRO A 345 21.86 -0.78 -0.67
C PRO A 345 22.25 -2.25 -0.85
N PRO A 346 23.07 -2.80 0.05
CA PRO A 346 23.26 -4.24 0.14
C PRO A 346 21.91 -4.97 0.36
N VAL A 347 21.86 -6.21 -0.13
CA VAL A 347 20.71 -7.10 0.09
C VAL A 347 20.38 -7.19 1.59
N ASN A 348 19.12 -7.25 1.93
CA ASN A 348 18.60 -7.29 3.30
C ASN A 348 18.96 -6.04 4.15
N THR A 349 19.10 -4.88 3.50
CA THR A 349 19.36 -3.61 4.19
C THR A 349 18.27 -2.61 3.85
N GLY A 350 17.48 -2.21 4.86
CA GLY A 350 16.49 -1.12 4.73
C GLY A 350 17.17 0.24 4.75
N VAL A 351 16.79 1.14 3.86
CA VAL A 351 17.34 2.50 3.72
C VAL A 351 16.24 3.53 3.48
N GLY A 352 16.62 4.79 3.57
CA GLY A 352 15.73 5.93 3.30
C GLY A 352 15.07 6.50 4.56
N LYS A 353 14.20 7.48 4.34
CA LYS A 353 13.51 8.22 5.40
C LYS A 353 12.02 8.37 5.10
N THR A 354 11.59 9.43 4.39
CA THR A 354 10.19 9.57 3.97
C THR A 354 9.88 8.67 2.77
N ILE A 355 10.86 8.41 1.91
CA ILE A 355 10.85 7.29 0.98
C ILE A 355 11.71 6.20 1.61
N GLY A 356 11.15 5.00 1.79
CA GLY A 356 11.88 3.82 2.24
C GLY A 356 12.14 2.84 1.10
N TYR A 357 13.23 2.09 1.19
CA TYR A 357 13.57 1.04 0.23
C TYR A 357 14.33 -0.11 0.88
N HIS A 358 14.08 -1.32 0.43
CA HIS A 358 14.99 -2.45 0.59
C HIS A 358 14.95 -3.38 -0.62
N CYS A 359 16.03 -4.13 -0.81
CA CYS A 359 16.05 -5.31 -1.67
C CYS A 359 16.36 -6.52 -0.78
N ARG A 360 15.37 -7.41 -0.57
CA ARG A 360 15.62 -8.63 0.20
C ARG A 360 16.25 -9.72 -0.67
N GLU A 361 16.85 -10.71 -0.05
CA GLU A 361 17.27 -11.93 -0.72
C GLU A 361 16.05 -12.76 -1.17
N GLY A 362 16.16 -13.39 -2.35
CA GLY A 362 15.20 -14.35 -2.87
C GLY A 362 14.34 -13.85 -4.03
N LYS A 363 13.27 -14.62 -4.30
CA LYS A 363 12.41 -14.50 -5.50
C LYS A 363 11.23 -13.57 -5.28
N HIS A 364 10.40 -13.46 -6.31
CA HIS A 364 9.13 -12.73 -6.32
C HIS A 364 8.18 -13.23 -5.25
N ASP A 365 8.07 -12.53 -4.13
CA ASP A 365 7.20 -12.87 -3.00
C ASP A 365 7.05 -11.68 -2.04
N ILE A 366 6.18 -11.81 -1.04
CA ILE A 366 6.11 -10.98 0.15
C ILE A 366 6.29 -11.86 1.39
N THR A 367 7.24 -11.54 2.26
CA THR A 367 7.71 -12.43 3.31
C THR A 367 7.66 -11.76 4.69
N GLY A 368 7.90 -12.52 5.74
CA GLY A 368 8.03 -11.96 7.08
C GLY A 368 9.19 -10.95 7.23
N TYR A 369 10.22 -11.00 6.36
CA TYR A 369 11.26 -9.96 6.32
C TYR A 369 10.69 -8.63 5.86
N ASP A 370 9.94 -8.63 4.75
CA ASP A 370 9.31 -7.44 4.20
C ASP A 370 8.37 -6.80 5.23
N TRP A 371 7.54 -7.61 5.89
CA TRP A 371 6.62 -7.12 6.92
C TRP A 371 7.32 -6.49 8.13
N LYS A 372 8.49 -7.02 8.55
CA LYS A 372 9.28 -6.37 9.61
C LYS A 372 9.77 -4.98 9.20
N GLN A 373 10.17 -4.82 7.94
CA GLN A 373 10.57 -3.50 7.41
C GLN A 373 9.37 -2.54 7.35
N TYR A 374 8.20 -3.02 6.89
CA TYR A 374 6.99 -2.20 6.82
C TYR A 374 6.50 -1.76 8.19
N LEU A 375 6.53 -2.66 9.18
CA LEU A 375 6.18 -2.33 10.57
C LEU A 375 7.13 -1.29 11.15
N ALA A 376 8.44 -1.47 10.99
CA ALA A 376 9.43 -0.51 11.46
C ALA A 376 9.27 0.87 10.79
N PHE A 377 8.98 0.88 9.49
CA PHE A 377 8.74 2.11 8.74
C PHE A 377 7.44 2.80 9.16
N ALA A 378 6.37 2.04 9.35
CA ALA A 378 5.11 2.58 9.86
C ALA A 378 5.27 3.13 11.28
N ASP A 379 6.01 2.45 12.16
CA ASP A 379 6.33 2.93 13.50
C ASP A 379 7.05 4.28 13.47
N ALA A 380 8.01 4.45 12.56
CA ALA A 380 8.74 5.71 12.42
C ALA A 380 7.86 6.89 11.98
N HIS A 381 6.75 6.61 11.27
CA HIS A 381 5.87 7.64 10.72
C HIS A 381 4.55 7.82 11.46
N PHE A 382 4.01 6.77 12.09
CA PHE A 382 2.71 6.79 12.76
C PHE A 382 2.83 7.00 14.28
N LYS A 383 3.84 6.39 14.89
CA LYS A 383 4.04 6.51 16.34
C LYS A 383 4.69 7.85 16.65
N LYS A 384 3.87 8.86 16.88
CA LYS A 384 4.36 10.15 17.41
C LYS A 384 4.65 9.99 18.89
N VAL A 385 5.93 9.97 19.23
CA VAL A 385 6.41 9.99 20.60
C VAL A 385 6.77 11.44 20.94
N TYR A 386 6.06 12.03 21.90
CA TYR A 386 6.37 13.36 22.41
C TYR A 386 7.23 13.29 23.65
N ALA A 387 8.26 14.13 23.71
CA ALA A 387 8.98 14.33 24.96
C ALA A 387 8.13 15.22 25.87
N VAL A 388 7.67 14.68 26.97
CA VAL A 388 6.94 15.40 28.02
C VAL A 388 7.91 15.70 29.14
N TYR A 389 8.03 16.98 29.47
CA TYR A 389 8.91 17.42 30.55
C TYR A 389 8.09 17.75 31.81
N PHE A 390 8.58 17.28 32.95
CA PHE A 390 7.97 17.47 34.26
C PHE A 390 8.92 18.31 35.12
N GLY A 391 8.54 19.53 35.43
CA GLY A 391 9.16 20.31 36.51
C GLY A 391 8.64 19.82 37.86
N THR A 392 9.53 19.48 38.77
CA THR A 392 9.17 18.89 40.07
C THR A 392 9.73 19.67 41.25
N TYR A 393 8.96 19.76 42.34
CA TYR A 393 9.48 20.35 43.58
C TYR A 393 10.57 19.48 44.23
N THR A 394 11.72 20.08 44.52
CA THR A 394 12.91 19.34 45.01
C THR A 394 12.98 19.25 46.53
N LYS A 395 11.88 19.53 47.27
CA LYS A 395 11.80 19.33 48.73
C LYS A 395 11.71 17.85 49.18
N GLY A 396 11.63 16.92 48.26
CA GLY A 396 11.52 15.48 48.52
C GLY A 396 12.60 14.66 47.79
N ARG A 397 12.19 13.59 47.13
CA ARG A 397 13.10 12.69 46.38
C ARG A 397 13.44 13.20 44.98
N SER A 398 12.71 14.16 44.46
CA SER A 398 12.91 14.69 43.15
C SER A 398 14.12 15.63 43.06
N LYS A 399 14.80 15.65 41.92
CA LYS A 399 16.04 16.40 41.69
C LYS A 399 15.90 17.56 40.72
N GLY A 400 14.75 17.73 40.06
CA GLY A 400 14.59 18.82 39.12
C GLY A 400 13.63 18.55 37.97
N ILE A 401 14.13 18.58 36.70
CA ILE A 401 13.35 18.36 35.50
C ILE A 401 13.54 16.94 35.01
N TYR A 402 12.43 16.26 34.81
CA TYR A 402 12.38 14.91 34.24
C TYR A 402 11.76 14.96 32.85
N ARG A 403 12.21 14.07 31.98
CA ARG A 403 11.64 13.82 30.66
C ARG A 403 11.04 12.41 30.65
N SER A 404 9.87 12.27 30.07
CA SER A 404 9.32 10.97 29.69
C SER A 404 8.87 11.02 28.23
N LEU A 405 8.81 9.88 27.57
CA LEU A 405 8.31 9.75 26.21
C LEU A 405 6.83 9.36 26.29
N PHE A 406 5.97 10.19 25.74
CA PHE A 406 4.53 9.94 25.62
C PHE A 406 4.21 9.40 24.23
N ASP A 407 3.80 8.16 24.16
CA ASP A 407 3.31 7.54 22.93
C ASP A 407 1.83 7.91 22.74
N VAL A 408 1.54 8.72 21.71
CA VAL A 408 0.19 9.26 21.44
C VAL A 408 -0.77 8.16 20.97
N VAL A 409 -0.24 7.12 20.31
CA VAL A 409 -1.05 6.01 19.79
C VAL A 409 -1.55 5.13 20.91
N THR A 410 -0.66 4.77 21.84
CA THR A 410 -1.01 3.89 22.98
C THR A 410 -1.50 4.66 24.19
N GLY A 411 -1.34 5.98 24.21
CA GLY A 411 -1.62 6.82 25.39
C GLY A 411 -0.70 6.55 26.58
N LYS A 412 0.40 5.82 26.40
CA LYS A 412 1.33 5.46 27.45
C LYS A 412 2.43 6.49 27.62
N LEU A 413 2.75 6.75 28.87
CA LEU A 413 3.93 7.51 29.27
C LEU A 413 5.04 6.52 29.67
N GLY A 414 6.24 6.68 29.12
CA GLY A 414 7.42 5.90 29.49
C GLY A 414 7.94 6.24 30.88
N GLU A 415 8.95 5.51 31.34
CA GLU A 415 9.61 5.82 32.62
C GLU A 415 10.29 7.19 32.56
N PRO A 416 10.14 8.04 33.61
CA PRO A 416 10.74 9.35 33.63
C PRO A 416 12.25 9.30 33.87
N GLU A 417 13.00 9.97 33.01
CA GLU A 417 14.46 10.16 33.11
C GLU A 417 14.80 11.55 33.59
N LEU A 418 15.75 11.66 34.53
CA LEU A 418 16.23 12.97 34.99
C LEU A 418 17.01 13.68 33.86
N CYS A 419 16.52 14.84 33.42
CA CYS A 419 17.17 15.66 32.37
C CYS A 419 18.05 16.75 32.92
N ALA A 420 17.64 17.40 34.02
CA ALA A 420 18.39 18.47 34.62
C ALA A 420 18.15 18.52 36.13
N GLU A 421 19.22 18.62 36.89
CA GLU A 421 19.16 18.93 38.31
C GLU A 421 19.00 20.45 38.48
N THR A 422 17.89 20.87 39.08
CA THR A 422 17.59 22.26 39.34
C THR A 422 16.60 22.39 40.49
N SER A 423 16.75 23.42 41.32
CA SER A 423 15.89 23.60 42.51
C SER A 423 14.54 24.19 42.07
N ASN A 424 13.45 23.48 42.40
CA ASN A 424 12.05 23.91 42.21
C ASN A 424 11.81 24.56 40.86
N PRO A 425 12.08 23.88 39.71
CA PRO A 425 11.80 24.43 38.41
C PRO A 425 10.31 24.75 38.26
N SER A 426 10.03 25.95 37.78
CA SER A 426 8.70 26.36 37.38
C SER A 426 8.68 26.60 35.87
N PHE A 427 7.62 26.17 35.21
CA PHE A 427 7.36 26.48 33.81
C PHE A 427 6.38 27.61 33.65
#